data_f28000f7df25eca1dfac3b26cef8ae2b
#
_entry.id   f28000f7df25eca1dfac3b26cef8ae2b
#
_cell.length_a   1.000
_cell.length_b   1.000
_cell.length_c   1.000
_cell.angle_alpha   90.00
_cell.angle_beta   90.00
_cell.angle_gamma   90.00
#
_symmetry.space_group_name_H-M   'P 1'
#
loop_
_entity.id
_entity.type
_entity.pdbx_description
1 polymer ?
#
loop_
_entity_poly.entity_id
_entity_poly.type
_entity_poly.pdbx_seq_one_letter_code
_entity_poly.pdbx_strand_id
1 'polypeptide(L)'
;MSTPLRVVAFVSALAAAFALAWGGGTLVGPVDTEAVAHEGAAHGDDGPHDTESGAHDDHSSAVAEATGLTARADGFTLALADRTPAAGRTRLDFQVLTSSGRPLLDYTREHEKDLHLIVVRRDLTGFQHVHPRLDRSTGTWSVDVRLTPGVWRVVADLVPEGWEGVTLADDVSVAGDFRPAALPADDRVAQVETDAGTYTVTLAGDTAPGASTVLTTRIELDGEPVTDLEPYLGAFGHLVAIRSGDLGYLHVHPEEGPAGPGIDFATAFPEPATYRLFLDFQHRGQVHTAAFTVDSGGSPAADESDHAEGGDHDH
;
A
#
# COMPACT_ATOMS: atom_id res chain seq x y z
N MET A 1 -48.99 -1.23 24.06
CA MET A 1 -48.61 -2.33 23.13
C MET A 1 -47.43 -3.06 23.74
N SER A 2 -47.56 -4.37 23.96
CA SER A 2 -46.52 -5.22 24.53
C SER A 2 -45.34 -5.34 23.55
N THR A 3 -44.12 -5.49 24.06
CA THR A 3 -42.89 -5.62 23.28
C THR A 3 -42.99 -6.64 22.13
N PRO A 4 -43.59 -7.83 22.33
CA PRO A 4 -43.75 -8.80 21.23
C PRO A 4 -44.60 -8.30 20.07
N LEU A 5 -45.63 -7.50 20.35
CA LEU A 5 -46.48 -6.95 19.28
C LEU A 5 -45.78 -5.89 18.45
N ARG A 6 -44.85 -5.14 19.05
CA ARG A 6 -43.98 -4.18 18.28
C ARG A 6 -43.00 -4.88 17.38
N VAL A 7 -42.42 -6.01 17.83
CA VAL A 7 -41.47 -6.81 17.02
C VAL A 7 -42.22 -7.44 15.83
N VAL A 8 -43.38 -8.00 16.03
CA VAL A 8 -44.19 -8.57 14.94
C VAL A 8 -44.59 -7.50 13.93
N ALA A 9 -45.02 -6.31 14.40
CA ALA A 9 -45.37 -5.22 13.48
C ALA A 9 -44.15 -4.71 12.67
N PHE A 10 -42.98 -4.65 13.28
CA PHE A 10 -41.74 -4.24 12.62
C PHE A 10 -41.31 -5.27 11.53
N VAL A 11 -41.29 -6.55 11.86
CA VAL A 11 -40.96 -7.63 10.94
C VAL A 11 -41.94 -7.66 9.75
N SER A 12 -43.24 -7.46 10.03
CA SER A 12 -44.25 -7.42 8.94
C SER A 12 -44.07 -6.21 8.03
N ALA A 13 -43.71 -5.05 8.56
CA ALA A 13 -43.43 -3.85 7.76
C ALA A 13 -42.16 -4.04 6.87
N LEU A 14 -41.13 -4.68 7.41
CA LEU A 14 -39.90 -4.99 6.66
C LEU A 14 -40.17 -5.98 5.51
N ALA A 15 -40.94 -7.03 5.76
CA ALA A 15 -41.34 -8.00 4.75
C ALA A 15 -42.18 -7.37 3.62
N ALA A 16 -43.09 -6.45 3.96
CA ALA A 16 -43.89 -5.72 2.98
C ALA A 16 -43.02 -4.76 2.12
N ALA A 17 -42.08 -4.06 2.74
CA ALA A 17 -41.12 -3.19 2.03
C ALA A 17 -40.24 -3.99 1.05
N PHE A 18 -39.76 -5.16 1.49
CA PHE A 18 -38.96 -6.05 0.63
C PHE A 18 -39.77 -6.59 -0.55
N ALA A 19 -41.01 -7.01 -0.35
CA ALA A 19 -41.89 -7.49 -1.40
C ALA A 19 -42.21 -6.41 -2.45
N LEU A 20 -42.38 -5.16 -2.01
CA LEU A 20 -42.61 -4.01 -2.90
C LEU A 20 -41.33 -3.66 -3.70
N ALA A 21 -40.15 -3.72 -3.10
CA ALA A 21 -38.89 -3.49 -3.79
C ALA A 21 -38.60 -4.60 -4.81
N TRP A 22 -38.85 -5.86 -4.47
CA TRP A 22 -38.70 -6.99 -5.39
C TRP A 22 -39.70 -6.89 -6.56
N GLY A 23 -40.98 -6.64 -6.29
CA GLY A 23 -42.02 -6.49 -7.32
C GLY A 23 -41.77 -5.28 -8.24
N GLY A 24 -41.23 -4.17 -7.70
CA GLY A 24 -40.82 -3.00 -8.49
C GLY A 24 -39.59 -3.25 -9.37
N GLY A 25 -38.60 -4.00 -8.87
CA GLY A 25 -37.40 -4.36 -9.62
C GLY A 25 -37.68 -5.24 -10.85
N THR A 26 -38.68 -6.12 -10.79
CA THR A 26 -39.06 -6.98 -11.93
C THR A 26 -39.78 -6.22 -13.02
N LEU A 27 -40.35 -5.04 -12.75
CA LEU A 27 -41.02 -4.18 -13.75
C LEU A 27 -40.07 -3.27 -14.54
N VAL A 28 -38.85 -3.06 -14.03
CA VAL A 28 -37.85 -2.13 -14.62
C VAL A 28 -36.84 -2.86 -15.49
N GLY A 29 -36.89 -4.17 -15.68
CA GLY A 29 -36.00 -4.94 -16.57
C GLY A 29 -34.49 -4.62 -16.39
N PRO A 30 -33.59 -5.46 -16.87
CA PRO A 30 -32.16 -5.14 -16.88
C PRO A 30 -31.89 -3.91 -17.77
N VAL A 31 -31.07 -2.97 -17.31
CA VAL A 31 -30.64 -1.83 -18.11
C VAL A 31 -29.61 -2.36 -19.12
N ASP A 32 -30.01 -2.54 -20.37
CA ASP A 32 -29.08 -2.89 -21.44
C ASP A 32 -28.16 -1.69 -21.71
N THR A 33 -26.91 -1.79 -21.33
CA THR A 33 -25.84 -0.91 -21.81
C THR A 33 -25.44 -1.37 -23.20
N GLU A 34 -26.05 -0.78 -24.26
CA GLU A 34 -25.62 -0.98 -25.62
C GLU A 34 -24.18 -0.52 -25.81
N ALA A 35 -23.26 -1.47 -26.02
CA ALA A 35 -21.93 -1.19 -26.54
C ALA A 35 -22.07 -0.67 -27.98
N VAL A 36 -21.65 0.57 -28.21
CA VAL A 36 -21.60 1.19 -29.53
C VAL A 36 -20.55 0.46 -30.38
N ALA A 37 -20.99 -0.43 -31.24
CA ALA A 37 -20.14 -1.05 -32.23
C ALA A 37 -19.89 -0.08 -33.40
N HIS A 38 -18.61 0.29 -33.61
CA HIS A 38 -18.19 0.93 -34.86
C HIS A 38 -18.10 -0.10 -35.96
N GLU A 39 -18.99 0.03 -36.97
CA GLU A 39 -18.87 -0.67 -38.24
C GLU A 39 -17.67 -0.14 -39.03
N GLY A 40 -16.69 -1.00 -39.29
CA GLY A 40 -15.57 -0.76 -40.20
C GLY A 40 -15.50 -1.89 -41.22
N ALA A 41 -15.60 -1.51 -42.51
CA ALA A 41 -15.78 -2.29 -43.70
C ALA A 41 -14.77 -3.43 -43.91
N ALA A 42 -15.27 -4.52 -44.48
CA ALA A 42 -14.56 -5.70 -44.94
C ALA A 42 -13.64 -5.45 -46.15
N HIS A 43 -12.42 -5.97 -46.10
CA HIS A 43 -11.69 -6.46 -47.27
C HIS A 43 -10.98 -7.76 -46.87
N GLY A 44 -11.32 -8.83 -47.59
CA GLY A 44 -10.64 -10.10 -47.48
C GLY A 44 -9.29 -10.10 -48.22
N ASP A 45 -8.39 -10.92 -47.76
CA ASP A 45 -7.46 -11.70 -48.57
C ASP A 45 -6.87 -12.86 -47.75
N ASP A 46 -6.78 -14.02 -48.39
CA ASP A 46 -6.35 -15.30 -47.85
C ASP A 46 -4.83 -15.39 -47.71
N GLY A 47 -4.36 -15.97 -46.59
CA GLY A 47 -2.98 -16.48 -46.44
C GLY A 47 -2.72 -17.05 -45.06
N PRO A 48 -2.23 -18.32 -44.95
CA PRO A 48 -1.98 -18.92 -43.63
C PRO A 48 -0.67 -18.46 -43.06
N HIS A 49 -0.71 -17.88 -41.87
CA HIS A 49 0.47 -17.65 -41.06
C HIS A 49 0.32 -18.28 -39.68
N ASP A 50 1.35 -19.05 -39.34
CA ASP A 50 1.58 -19.74 -38.08
C ASP A 50 1.45 -18.80 -36.88
N THR A 51 0.59 -19.19 -35.95
CA THR A 51 0.40 -18.50 -34.68
C THR A 51 1.41 -19.02 -33.67
N GLU A 52 2.51 -18.25 -33.45
CA GLU A 52 3.23 -18.30 -32.21
C GLU A 52 2.39 -17.54 -31.15
N SER A 53 1.95 -18.29 -30.14
CA SER A 53 1.26 -17.74 -28.98
C SER A 53 2.25 -16.98 -28.11
N GLY A 54 2.42 -15.70 -28.36
CA GLY A 54 2.96 -14.79 -27.37
C GLY A 54 1.88 -14.55 -26.32
N ALA A 55 2.10 -14.99 -25.09
CA ALA A 55 1.31 -14.59 -23.95
C ALA A 55 1.54 -13.08 -23.76
N HIS A 56 0.56 -12.28 -24.18
CA HIS A 56 0.47 -10.90 -23.74
C HIS A 56 -0.13 -10.95 -22.35
N ASP A 57 0.69 -10.70 -21.32
CA ASP A 57 0.22 -10.37 -19.99
C ASP A 57 -0.66 -9.12 -20.12
N ASP A 58 -1.96 -9.35 -20.04
CA ASP A 58 -2.98 -8.31 -20.01
C ASP A 58 -2.91 -7.66 -18.61
N HIS A 59 -2.00 -6.68 -18.47
CA HIS A 59 -1.97 -5.83 -17.29
C HIS A 59 -3.26 -4.98 -17.31
N SER A 60 -4.34 -5.60 -16.87
CA SER A 60 -5.56 -4.89 -16.51
C SER A 60 -5.15 -3.83 -15.49
N SER A 61 -5.31 -2.56 -15.84
CA SER A 61 -5.09 -1.42 -14.95
C SER A 61 -6.15 -1.45 -13.85
N ALA A 62 -6.02 -2.40 -12.91
CA ALA A 62 -6.77 -2.37 -11.68
C ALA A 62 -6.33 -1.12 -10.92
N VAL A 63 -7.26 -0.24 -10.65
CA VAL A 63 -7.02 0.90 -9.75
C VAL A 63 -6.51 0.30 -8.44
N ALA A 64 -5.29 0.67 -8.02
CA ALA A 64 -4.74 0.17 -6.78
C ALA A 64 -5.67 0.57 -5.64
N GLU A 65 -6.11 -0.38 -4.85
CA GLU A 65 -6.86 -0.12 -3.63
C GLU A 65 -5.90 -0.08 -2.44
N ALA A 66 -6.16 0.81 -1.49
CA ALA A 66 -5.43 0.79 -0.24
C ALA A 66 -5.85 -0.45 0.57
N THR A 67 -4.90 -1.30 0.90
CA THR A 67 -5.09 -2.55 1.65
C THR A 67 -4.68 -2.38 3.12
N GLY A 68 -4.65 -3.44 3.91
CA GLY A 68 -4.16 -3.39 5.29
C GLY A 68 -5.01 -2.50 6.22
N LEU A 69 -6.31 -2.36 5.97
CA LEU A 69 -7.22 -1.58 6.81
C LEU A 69 -7.86 -2.41 7.92
N THR A 70 -7.89 -3.73 7.76
CA THR A 70 -8.58 -4.64 8.67
C THR A 70 -7.72 -5.84 9.04
N ALA A 71 -8.03 -6.44 10.21
CA ALA A 71 -7.37 -7.68 10.63
C ALA A 71 -7.90 -8.92 9.89
N ARG A 72 -8.87 -8.76 8.98
CA ARG A 72 -9.50 -9.85 8.23
C ARG A 72 -9.71 -9.45 6.79
N ALA A 73 -9.19 -10.27 5.87
CA ALA A 73 -9.43 -10.15 4.45
C ALA A 73 -9.34 -11.54 3.80
N ASP A 74 -10.10 -11.80 2.76
CA ASP A 74 -10.04 -12.99 1.90
C ASP A 74 -10.07 -14.34 2.64
N GLY A 75 -10.77 -14.37 3.78
CA GLY A 75 -10.87 -15.57 4.63
C GLY A 75 -9.69 -15.78 5.58
N PHE A 76 -8.73 -14.87 5.63
CA PHE A 76 -7.61 -14.87 6.57
C PHE A 76 -7.81 -13.88 7.70
N THR A 77 -7.14 -14.12 8.83
CA THR A 77 -7.21 -13.25 10.02
C THR A 77 -5.83 -13.11 10.64
N LEU A 78 -5.38 -11.88 10.85
CA LEU A 78 -4.23 -11.56 11.70
C LEU A 78 -4.65 -11.61 13.17
N ALA A 79 -4.05 -12.50 13.94
CA ALA A 79 -4.33 -12.70 15.35
C ALA A 79 -3.09 -12.36 16.19
N LEU A 80 -3.01 -11.14 16.69
CA LEU A 80 -1.94 -10.69 17.59
C LEU A 80 -2.10 -11.36 18.97
N ALA A 81 -1.01 -11.90 19.51
CA ALA A 81 -1.03 -12.56 20.82
C ALA A 81 -1.17 -11.56 21.97
N ASP A 82 -0.55 -10.37 21.83
CA ASP A 82 -0.67 -9.27 22.79
C ASP A 82 -0.96 -7.96 22.05
N ARG A 83 -2.02 -7.29 22.46
CA ARG A 83 -2.43 -5.98 21.93
C ARG A 83 -1.97 -4.80 22.77
N THR A 84 -1.33 -5.06 23.91
CA THR A 84 -0.87 -4.04 24.86
C THR A 84 0.57 -4.28 25.30
N PRO A 85 1.51 -4.45 24.34
CA PRO A 85 2.90 -4.74 24.66
C PRO A 85 3.55 -3.58 25.42
N ALA A 86 4.62 -3.90 26.15
CA ALA A 86 5.41 -2.91 26.85
C ALA A 86 6.23 -2.03 25.89
N ALA A 87 6.49 -0.78 26.31
CA ALA A 87 7.41 0.09 25.60
C ALA A 87 8.84 -0.44 25.62
N GLY A 88 9.62 -0.15 24.59
CA GLY A 88 11.01 -0.54 24.44
C GLY A 88 11.18 -1.63 23.37
N ARG A 89 12.21 -2.46 23.52
CA ARG A 89 12.41 -3.65 22.70
C ARG A 89 11.44 -4.73 23.19
N THR A 90 10.55 -5.16 22.31
CA THR A 90 9.53 -6.17 22.63
C THR A 90 9.40 -7.16 21.50
N ARG A 91 8.95 -8.36 21.84
CA ARG A 91 8.63 -9.40 20.87
C ARG A 91 7.16 -9.31 20.51
N LEU A 92 6.87 -9.25 19.23
CA LEU A 92 5.53 -9.46 18.70
C LEU A 92 5.38 -10.91 18.28
N ASP A 93 4.37 -11.57 18.84
CA ASP A 93 3.94 -12.91 18.46
C ASP A 93 2.52 -12.82 17.88
N PHE A 94 2.28 -13.50 16.76
CA PHE A 94 0.98 -13.51 16.09
C PHE A 94 0.79 -14.76 15.24
N GLN A 95 -0.43 -15.01 14.83
CA GLN A 95 -0.79 -16.05 13.86
C GLN A 95 -1.56 -15.44 12.71
N VAL A 96 -1.41 -16.02 11.53
CA VAL A 96 -2.35 -15.82 10.41
C VAL A 96 -3.27 -17.03 10.42
N LEU A 97 -4.55 -16.80 10.63
CA LEU A 97 -5.55 -17.86 10.72
C LEU A 97 -6.35 -17.94 9.42
N THR A 98 -6.65 -19.15 8.98
CA THR A 98 -7.58 -19.42 7.87
C THR A 98 -9.03 -19.22 8.33
N SER A 99 -9.99 -19.25 7.39
CA SER A 99 -11.43 -19.20 7.68
C SER A 99 -11.92 -20.28 8.63
N SER A 100 -11.20 -21.42 8.71
CA SER A 100 -11.48 -22.50 9.66
C SER A 100 -10.91 -22.25 11.06
N GLY A 101 -10.24 -21.13 11.30
CA GLY A 101 -9.59 -20.78 12.56
C GLY A 101 -8.28 -21.52 12.81
N ARG A 102 -7.75 -22.24 11.85
CA ARG A 102 -6.45 -22.92 11.95
C ARG A 102 -5.31 -22.00 11.49
N PRO A 103 -4.12 -22.09 12.08
CA PRO A 103 -2.95 -21.38 11.58
C PRO A 103 -2.65 -21.72 10.11
N LEU A 104 -2.33 -20.70 9.32
CA LEU A 104 -1.76 -20.85 8.00
C LEU A 104 -0.29 -21.21 8.13
N LEU A 105 0.16 -22.23 7.39
CA LEU A 105 1.55 -22.71 7.47
C LEU A 105 2.28 -22.63 6.13
N ASP A 106 1.57 -22.58 5.02
CA ASP A 106 2.14 -22.64 3.69
C ASP A 106 1.97 -21.32 2.96
N TYR A 107 3.09 -20.77 2.49
CA TYR A 107 3.19 -19.44 1.91
C TYR A 107 3.99 -19.50 0.60
N THR A 108 3.61 -18.70 -0.36
CA THR A 108 4.45 -18.38 -1.52
C THR A 108 5.41 -17.26 -1.11
N ARG A 109 6.68 -17.39 -1.46
CA ARG A 109 7.67 -16.34 -1.14
C ARG A 109 7.59 -15.20 -2.12
N GLU A 110 7.50 -13.99 -1.57
CA GLU A 110 7.73 -12.75 -2.29
C GLU A 110 8.95 -12.04 -1.72
N HIS A 111 9.79 -11.51 -2.56
CA HIS A 111 11.01 -10.83 -2.11
C HIS A 111 11.79 -11.64 -1.07
N GLU A 112 11.99 -12.94 -1.34
CA GLU A 112 12.72 -13.90 -0.50
C GLU A 112 12.10 -14.20 0.88
N LYS A 113 10.93 -13.69 1.21
CA LYS A 113 10.25 -13.87 2.50
C LYS A 113 8.87 -14.48 2.33
N ASP A 114 8.47 -15.24 3.33
CA ASP A 114 7.12 -15.82 3.44
C ASP A 114 6.11 -14.76 3.94
N LEU A 115 6.58 -13.69 4.61
CA LEU A 115 5.78 -12.61 5.17
C LEU A 115 6.63 -11.36 5.40
N HIS A 116 6.12 -10.20 4.97
CA HIS A 116 6.64 -8.88 5.30
C HIS A 116 5.79 -8.28 6.42
N LEU A 117 6.43 -7.75 7.45
CA LEU A 117 5.73 -7.09 8.55
C LEU A 117 6.14 -5.63 8.64
N ILE A 118 5.18 -4.75 8.44
CA ILE A 118 5.35 -3.32 8.63
C ILE A 118 4.79 -2.95 10.00
N VAL A 119 5.59 -2.27 10.80
CA VAL A 119 5.18 -1.76 12.11
C VAL A 119 5.41 -0.26 12.14
N VAL A 120 4.35 0.52 12.26
CA VAL A 120 4.41 1.97 12.21
C VAL A 120 3.48 2.58 13.25
N ARG A 121 3.92 3.65 13.92
CA ARG A 121 3.03 4.38 14.85
C ARG A 121 1.98 5.17 14.08
N ARG A 122 0.81 5.37 14.67
CA ARG A 122 -0.32 6.03 13.98
C ARG A 122 -0.05 7.46 13.49
N ASP A 123 0.98 8.11 13.99
CA ASP A 123 1.47 9.39 13.49
C ASP A 123 2.55 9.23 12.38
N LEU A 124 2.65 8.03 11.79
CA LEU A 124 3.57 7.68 10.71
C LEU A 124 5.05 7.87 11.06
N THR A 125 5.38 7.75 12.35
CA THR A 125 6.76 7.71 12.84
C THR A 125 7.13 6.31 13.33
N GLY A 126 8.45 6.08 13.53
CA GLY A 126 8.95 4.83 14.08
C GLY A 126 8.76 3.62 13.15
N PHE A 127 8.66 3.85 11.85
CA PHE A 127 8.55 2.79 10.84
C PHE A 127 9.60 1.71 11.01
N GLN A 128 9.18 0.46 10.90
CA GLN A 128 10.02 -0.72 10.90
C GLN A 128 9.47 -1.70 9.87
N HIS A 129 10.30 -2.10 8.93
CA HIS A 129 10.04 -3.18 8.00
C HIS A 129 10.86 -4.39 8.45
N VAL A 130 10.19 -5.42 8.92
CA VAL A 130 10.82 -6.58 9.55
C VAL A 130 10.26 -7.89 9.02
N HIS A 131 11.03 -8.97 9.18
CA HIS A 131 10.68 -10.28 8.65
C HIS A 131 10.59 -11.28 9.81
N PRO A 132 9.36 -11.60 10.27
CA PRO A 132 9.13 -12.57 11.34
C PRO A 132 9.60 -13.98 10.98
N ARG A 133 9.76 -14.81 11.99
CA ARG A 133 10.06 -16.23 11.83
C ARG A 133 8.85 -17.07 12.23
N LEU A 134 8.48 -18.01 11.37
CA LEU A 134 7.39 -18.93 11.61
C LEU A 134 7.88 -20.16 12.42
N ASP A 135 7.25 -20.39 13.55
CA ASP A 135 7.27 -21.71 14.19
C ASP A 135 6.16 -22.58 13.60
N ARG A 136 6.52 -23.48 12.69
CA ARG A 136 5.56 -24.34 12.00
C ARG A 136 4.84 -25.33 12.93
N SER A 137 5.37 -25.58 14.13
CA SER A 137 4.72 -26.50 15.08
C SER A 137 3.50 -25.86 15.76
N THR A 138 3.51 -24.56 15.91
CA THR A 138 2.42 -23.76 16.53
C THR A 138 1.70 -22.86 15.54
N GLY A 139 2.29 -22.59 14.37
CA GLY A 139 1.85 -21.60 13.43
C GLY A 139 2.06 -20.16 13.92
N THR A 140 2.96 -19.96 14.87
CA THR A 140 3.23 -18.64 15.46
C THR A 140 4.37 -17.95 14.74
N TRP A 141 4.13 -16.77 14.27
CA TRP A 141 5.14 -15.82 13.80
C TRP A 141 5.68 -15.01 14.95
N SER A 142 6.98 -14.72 14.93
CA SER A 142 7.65 -13.96 15.99
C SER A 142 8.71 -13.04 15.43
N VAL A 143 8.77 -11.81 15.96
CA VAL A 143 9.81 -10.82 15.61
C VAL A 143 10.03 -9.83 16.75
N ASP A 144 11.27 -9.38 16.90
CA ASP A 144 11.61 -8.30 17.83
C ASP A 144 11.41 -6.94 17.14
N VAL A 145 10.71 -6.04 17.82
CA VAL A 145 10.49 -4.65 17.38
C VAL A 145 10.80 -3.68 18.52
N ARG A 146 10.92 -2.40 18.19
CA ARG A 146 11.06 -1.32 19.17
C ARG A 146 9.81 -0.46 19.14
N LEU A 147 9.07 -0.44 20.24
CA LEU A 147 7.84 0.34 20.37
C LEU A 147 8.02 1.45 21.42
N THR A 148 7.54 2.63 21.11
CA THR A 148 7.40 3.76 22.04
C THR A 148 5.93 3.94 22.42
N PRO A 149 5.57 4.68 23.47
CA PRO A 149 4.18 4.95 23.81
C PRO A 149 3.35 5.45 22.61
N GLY A 150 2.11 4.98 22.51
CA GLY A 150 1.18 5.31 21.43
C GLY A 150 0.53 4.07 20.81
N VAL A 151 -0.27 4.29 19.79
CA VAL A 151 -0.90 3.21 19.00
C VAL A 151 -0.03 2.92 17.76
N TRP A 152 0.21 1.65 17.51
CA TRP A 152 1.02 1.16 16.42
C TRP A 152 0.19 0.27 15.50
N ARG A 153 0.24 0.53 14.21
CA ARG A 153 -0.30 -0.34 13.18
C ARG A 153 0.72 -1.44 12.88
N VAL A 154 0.24 -2.67 12.88
CA VAL A 154 0.99 -3.85 12.44
C VAL A 154 0.33 -4.34 11.16
N VAL A 155 1.05 -4.28 10.04
CA VAL A 155 0.59 -4.73 8.73
C VAL A 155 1.37 -5.98 8.37
N ALA A 156 0.66 -7.06 8.08
CA ALA A 156 1.22 -8.31 7.58
C ALA A 156 0.86 -8.44 6.11
N ASP A 157 1.87 -8.40 5.25
CA ASP A 157 1.77 -8.56 3.81
C ASP A 157 2.35 -9.91 3.41
N LEU A 158 1.56 -10.75 2.75
CA LEU A 158 1.88 -12.16 2.53
C LEU A 158 1.10 -12.75 1.35
N VAL A 159 1.61 -13.85 0.81
CA VAL A 159 0.91 -14.64 -0.21
C VAL A 159 0.68 -16.05 0.34
N PRO A 160 -0.56 -16.41 0.71
CA PRO A 160 -0.88 -17.80 1.06
C PRO A 160 -0.66 -18.72 -0.15
N GLU A 161 -0.14 -19.93 0.05
CA GLU A 161 0.10 -20.84 -1.07
C GLU A 161 -1.20 -21.13 -1.86
N GLY A 162 -1.15 -20.88 -3.18
CA GLY A 162 -2.28 -21.04 -4.08
C GLY A 162 -3.31 -19.91 -4.05
N TRP A 163 -2.99 -18.78 -3.44
CA TRP A 163 -3.81 -17.56 -3.37
C TRP A 163 -3.05 -16.37 -3.97
N GLU A 164 -3.76 -15.29 -4.17
CA GLU A 164 -3.17 -13.97 -4.44
C GLU A 164 -2.66 -13.32 -3.14
N GLY A 165 -1.97 -12.19 -3.27
CA GLY A 165 -1.46 -11.43 -2.14
C GLY A 165 -2.58 -10.98 -1.19
N VAL A 166 -2.34 -11.07 0.11
CA VAL A 166 -3.26 -10.66 1.18
C VAL A 166 -2.53 -9.74 2.15
N THR A 167 -3.11 -8.58 2.39
CA THR A 167 -2.61 -7.63 3.38
C THR A 167 -3.59 -7.53 4.54
N LEU A 168 -3.12 -7.87 5.73
CA LEU A 168 -3.89 -7.85 6.98
C LEU A 168 -3.28 -6.84 7.94
N ALA A 169 -4.10 -6.10 8.69
CA ALA A 169 -3.54 -5.20 9.69
C ALA A 169 -4.39 -5.12 10.96
N ASP A 170 -3.69 -4.93 12.07
CA ASP A 170 -4.30 -4.72 13.39
C ASP A 170 -3.45 -3.75 14.21
N ASP A 171 -4.00 -3.22 15.29
CA ASP A 171 -3.32 -2.24 16.12
C ASP A 171 -2.88 -2.84 17.46
N VAL A 172 -1.70 -2.41 17.93
CA VAL A 172 -1.24 -2.59 19.31
C VAL A 172 -1.14 -1.24 20.02
N SER A 173 -1.44 -1.21 21.31
CA SER A 173 -1.41 -0.01 22.13
C SER A 173 -0.32 -0.10 23.18
N VAL A 174 0.63 0.83 23.15
CA VAL A 174 1.73 0.91 24.11
C VAL A 174 1.46 2.01 25.11
N ALA A 175 1.39 1.66 26.38
CA ALA A 175 1.12 2.61 27.47
C ALA A 175 2.28 3.58 27.68
N GLY A 176 1.96 4.80 28.11
CA GLY A 176 2.92 5.85 28.45
C GLY A 176 2.54 7.21 27.88
N ASP A 177 3.38 8.19 28.13
CA ASP A 177 3.17 9.55 27.62
C ASP A 177 3.41 9.58 26.11
N PHE A 178 2.34 9.83 25.38
CA PHE A 178 2.35 9.92 23.92
C PHE A 178 2.01 11.35 23.48
N ARG A 179 2.86 11.89 22.63
CA ARG A 179 2.60 13.12 21.89
C ARG A 179 2.79 12.81 20.42
N PRO A 180 1.74 12.93 19.59
CA PRO A 180 1.85 12.67 18.16
C PRO A 180 2.80 13.71 17.53
N ALA A 181 3.66 13.25 16.64
CA ALA A 181 4.42 14.13 15.77
C ALA A 181 3.50 14.67 14.66
N ALA A 182 3.72 15.91 14.28
CA ALA A 182 3.09 16.42 13.06
C ALA A 182 3.70 15.71 11.85
N LEU A 183 2.85 15.35 10.89
CA LEU A 183 3.33 14.84 9.61
C LEU A 183 4.10 15.96 8.90
N PRO A 184 5.31 15.72 8.38
CA PRO A 184 6.01 16.70 7.57
C PRO A 184 5.16 17.13 6.36
N ALA A 185 5.35 18.36 5.88
CA ALA A 185 4.76 18.82 4.62
C ALA A 185 5.28 17.95 3.44
N ASP A 186 4.70 18.14 2.26
CA ASP A 186 5.20 17.48 1.04
C ASP A 186 6.71 17.75 0.92
N ASP A 187 7.49 16.67 0.95
CA ASP A 187 8.94 16.70 0.88
C ASP A 187 9.43 15.49 0.10
N ARG A 188 10.08 15.77 -1.00
CA ARG A 188 10.61 14.78 -1.93
C ARG A 188 12.12 14.58 -1.78
N VAL A 189 12.71 15.11 -0.74
CA VAL A 189 14.12 14.96 -0.41
C VAL A 189 14.25 14.48 1.03
N ALA A 190 14.85 13.31 1.21
CA ALA A 190 15.13 12.75 2.52
C ALA A 190 16.63 12.71 2.77
N GLN A 191 17.03 12.99 4.01
CA GLN A 191 18.41 12.81 4.46
C GLN A 191 18.48 11.71 5.52
N VAL A 192 19.47 10.82 5.38
CA VAL A 192 19.75 9.73 6.32
C VAL A 192 21.18 9.88 6.80
N GLU A 193 21.34 10.31 8.04
CA GLU A 193 22.65 10.44 8.67
C GLU A 193 23.13 9.07 9.17
N THR A 194 24.38 8.73 8.84
CA THR A 194 25.02 7.46 9.20
C THR A 194 26.48 7.69 9.59
N ASP A 195 27.11 6.69 10.18
CA ASP A 195 28.56 6.72 10.45
C ASP A 195 29.41 6.79 9.16
N ALA A 196 28.84 6.42 8.02
CA ALA A 196 29.52 6.43 6.72
C ALA A 196 29.38 7.76 5.95
N GLY A 197 28.56 8.69 6.44
CA GLY A 197 28.21 9.96 5.80
C GLY A 197 26.68 10.18 5.74
N THR A 198 26.27 11.20 5.00
CA THR A 198 24.86 11.54 4.85
C THR A 198 24.36 11.09 3.49
N TYR A 199 23.39 10.16 3.48
CA TYR A 199 22.65 9.85 2.26
C TYR A 199 21.61 10.95 2.01
N THR A 200 21.59 11.46 0.79
CA THR A 200 20.51 12.29 0.26
C THR A 200 19.73 11.45 -0.75
N VAL A 201 18.46 11.26 -0.50
CA VAL A 201 17.57 10.50 -1.39
C VAL A 201 16.51 11.44 -1.92
N THR A 202 16.42 11.56 -3.24
CA THR A 202 15.38 12.35 -3.91
C THR A 202 14.34 11.42 -4.52
N LEU A 203 13.06 11.83 -4.46
CA LEU A 203 11.92 11.14 -5.04
C LEU A 203 11.35 11.98 -6.17
N ALA A 204 11.25 11.42 -7.36
CA ALA A 204 10.64 12.02 -8.53
C ALA A 204 9.45 11.16 -9.02
N GLY A 205 8.61 11.73 -9.84
CA GLY A 205 7.44 11.07 -10.44
C GLY A 205 6.13 11.77 -10.08
N ASP A 206 5.09 11.43 -10.82
CA ASP A 206 3.75 11.96 -10.61
C ASP A 206 3.07 11.21 -9.46
N THR A 207 2.29 11.92 -8.66
CA THR A 207 1.50 11.34 -7.56
C THR A 207 -0.01 11.59 -7.76
N ALA A 208 -0.44 11.97 -8.98
CA ALA A 208 -1.84 12.17 -9.29
C ALA A 208 -2.65 10.89 -9.02
N PRO A 209 -3.84 11.01 -8.39
CA PRO A 209 -4.64 9.84 -8.04
C PRO A 209 -5.29 9.20 -9.27
N GLY A 210 -5.54 7.89 -9.18
CA GLY A 210 -6.33 7.13 -10.16
C GLY A 210 -5.57 6.69 -11.41
N ALA A 211 -4.25 6.95 -11.49
CA ALA A 211 -3.41 6.52 -12.62
C ALA A 211 -2.19 5.76 -12.12
N SER A 212 -1.77 4.74 -12.88
CA SER A 212 -0.48 4.10 -12.67
C SER A 212 0.64 5.07 -13.00
N THR A 213 1.67 5.10 -12.17
CA THR A 213 2.83 5.97 -12.31
C THR A 213 4.11 5.23 -11.95
N VAL A 214 5.24 5.79 -12.36
CA VAL A 214 6.56 5.33 -11.93
C VAL A 214 7.15 6.41 -11.03
N LEU A 215 7.48 6.03 -9.81
CA LEU A 215 8.28 6.84 -8.89
C LEU A 215 9.75 6.44 -9.03
N THR A 216 10.61 7.41 -9.26
CA THR A 216 12.07 7.20 -9.32
C THR A 216 12.72 7.79 -8.07
N THR A 217 13.47 6.98 -7.35
CA THR A 217 14.34 7.46 -6.29
C THR A 217 15.77 7.56 -6.78
N ARG A 218 16.50 8.59 -6.33
CA ARG A 218 17.93 8.77 -6.60
C ARG A 218 18.69 8.90 -5.30
N ILE A 219 19.73 8.08 -5.13
CA ILE A 219 20.49 7.96 -3.90
C ILE A 219 21.91 8.52 -4.10
N GLU A 220 22.31 9.43 -3.23
CA GLU A 220 23.63 10.05 -3.17
C GLU A 220 24.20 9.91 -1.76
N LEU A 221 25.51 9.71 -1.63
CA LEU A 221 26.25 9.73 -0.37
C LEU A 221 27.22 10.91 -0.40
N ASP A 222 27.06 11.86 0.53
CA ASP A 222 27.83 13.09 0.60
C ASP A 222 27.90 13.86 -0.74
N GLY A 223 26.79 13.82 -1.51
CA GLY A 223 26.63 14.47 -2.81
C GLY A 223 27.14 13.67 -4.02
N GLU A 224 27.71 12.49 -3.80
CA GLU A 224 28.15 11.61 -4.89
C GLU A 224 27.13 10.51 -5.16
N PRO A 225 26.78 10.20 -6.43
CA PRO A 225 25.82 9.15 -6.76
C PRO A 225 26.28 7.77 -6.28
N VAL A 226 25.40 7.03 -5.59
CA VAL A 226 25.63 5.64 -5.19
C VAL A 226 25.33 4.72 -6.36
N THR A 227 26.34 4.04 -6.91
CA THR A 227 26.20 3.15 -8.08
C THR A 227 26.46 1.69 -7.76
N ASP A 228 26.65 1.38 -6.49
CA ASP A 228 27.00 0.05 -5.96
C ASP A 228 26.07 -0.35 -4.81
N LEU A 229 24.78 -0.09 -4.96
CA LEU A 229 23.76 -0.60 -4.04
C LEU A 229 23.82 -2.13 -3.98
N GLU A 230 23.57 -2.66 -2.81
CA GLU A 230 23.57 -4.10 -2.59
C GLU A 230 22.12 -4.62 -2.68
N PRO A 231 21.89 -5.82 -3.29
CA PRO A 231 20.58 -6.42 -3.28
C PRO A 231 20.12 -6.71 -1.85
N TYR A 232 18.91 -6.27 -1.53
CA TYR A 232 18.21 -6.57 -0.29
C TYR A 232 16.85 -7.16 -0.64
N LEU A 233 16.59 -8.38 -0.22
CA LEU A 233 15.34 -9.09 -0.53
C LEU A 233 15.06 -9.20 -2.05
N GLY A 234 16.11 -9.45 -2.83
CA GLY A 234 16.00 -9.65 -4.28
C GLY A 234 15.89 -8.37 -5.12
N ALA A 235 15.87 -7.17 -4.51
CA ALA A 235 15.82 -5.89 -5.20
C ALA A 235 16.82 -4.89 -4.62
N PHE A 236 17.09 -3.77 -5.30
CA PHE A 236 17.98 -2.72 -4.80
C PHE A 236 17.28 -1.74 -3.86
N GLY A 237 15.94 -1.78 -3.79
CA GLY A 237 15.15 -1.01 -2.85
C GLY A 237 13.74 -1.56 -2.69
N HIS A 238 13.14 -1.30 -1.53
CA HIS A 238 11.75 -1.60 -1.21
C HIS A 238 11.05 -0.33 -0.77
N LEU A 239 9.98 0.02 -1.48
CA LEU A 239 9.18 1.21 -1.18
C LEU A 239 7.84 0.81 -0.59
N VAL A 240 7.52 1.36 0.57
CA VAL A 240 6.22 1.21 1.22
C VAL A 240 5.54 2.56 1.24
N ALA A 241 4.30 2.63 0.80
CA ALA A 241 3.49 3.83 0.91
C ALA A 241 2.32 3.60 1.88
N ILE A 242 2.14 4.53 2.84
CA ILE A 242 1.09 4.47 3.85
C ILE A 242 0.28 5.76 3.79
N ARG A 243 -1.02 5.63 3.59
CA ARG A 243 -1.96 6.74 3.56
C ARG A 243 -2.13 7.35 4.95
N SER A 244 -2.04 8.67 5.04
CA SER A 244 -2.32 9.40 6.28
C SER A 244 -3.80 9.30 6.65
N GLY A 245 -4.08 9.23 7.94
CA GLY A 245 -5.44 9.18 8.48
C GLY A 245 -5.86 7.77 8.87
N ASP A 246 -6.04 6.87 7.92
CA ASP A 246 -6.48 5.49 8.14
C ASP A 246 -5.38 4.44 8.14
N LEU A 247 -4.16 4.82 7.70
CA LEU A 247 -3.00 3.95 7.56
C LEU A 247 -3.18 2.86 6.48
N GLY A 248 -3.94 3.17 5.45
CA GLY A 248 -4.05 2.32 4.27
C GLY A 248 -2.68 2.06 3.64
N TYR A 249 -2.35 0.80 3.44
CA TYR A 249 -1.10 0.33 2.87
C TYR A 249 -1.23 0.23 1.36
N LEU A 250 -0.23 0.70 0.63
CA LEU A 250 -0.10 0.50 -0.80
C LEU A 250 1.11 -0.39 -1.06
N HIS A 251 0.87 -1.46 -1.78
CA HIS A 251 1.93 -2.31 -2.29
C HIS A 251 2.61 -1.61 -3.47
N VAL A 252 3.95 -1.49 -3.42
CA VAL A 252 4.75 -0.82 -4.44
C VAL A 252 5.81 -1.80 -4.93
N HIS A 253 5.86 -2.01 -6.24
CA HIS A 253 6.80 -2.96 -6.83
C HIS A 253 8.05 -2.25 -7.35
N PRO A 254 9.26 -2.69 -6.96
CA PRO A 254 10.49 -2.24 -7.60
C PRO A 254 10.57 -2.78 -9.02
N GLU A 255 10.97 -1.93 -9.97
CA GLU A 255 11.30 -2.32 -11.33
C GLU A 255 12.71 -2.94 -11.39
N GLU A 256 12.94 -3.83 -12.33
CA GLU A 256 14.29 -4.34 -12.57
C GLU A 256 15.20 -3.24 -13.12
N GLY A 257 16.41 -3.12 -12.56
CA GLY A 257 17.34 -2.06 -12.94
C GLY A 257 18.76 -2.29 -12.45
N PRO A 258 19.67 -1.34 -12.71
CA PRO A 258 21.05 -1.38 -12.24
C PRO A 258 21.13 -1.13 -10.72
N ALA A 259 22.31 -1.38 -10.13
CA ALA A 259 22.62 -1.17 -8.71
C ALA A 259 22.66 0.33 -8.31
N GLY A 260 21.74 1.13 -8.78
CA GLY A 260 21.65 2.56 -8.53
C GLY A 260 22.33 3.42 -9.61
N PRO A 261 22.40 4.76 -9.42
CA PRO A 261 21.87 5.52 -8.29
C PRO A 261 20.33 5.68 -8.29
N GLY A 262 19.67 5.34 -9.41
CA GLY A 262 18.22 5.41 -9.56
C GLY A 262 17.57 4.05 -9.30
N ILE A 263 16.41 4.04 -8.64
CA ILE A 263 15.55 2.87 -8.49
C ILE A 263 14.14 3.31 -8.86
N ASP A 264 13.52 2.59 -9.79
CA ASP A 264 12.18 2.85 -10.26
C ASP A 264 11.17 1.93 -9.56
N PHE A 265 9.98 2.47 -9.29
CA PHE A 265 8.90 1.80 -8.60
C PHE A 265 7.59 2.02 -9.32
N ALA A 266 6.95 0.95 -9.78
CA ALA A 266 5.58 1.02 -10.30
C ALA A 266 4.59 1.13 -9.14
N THR A 267 3.71 2.12 -9.19
CA THR A 267 2.69 2.35 -8.17
C THR A 267 1.46 3.04 -8.75
N ALA A 268 0.41 3.14 -7.94
CA ALA A 268 -0.75 3.99 -8.21
C ALA A 268 -1.30 4.51 -6.89
N PHE A 269 -1.67 5.77 -6.85
CA PHE A 269 -2.34 6.38 -5.70
C PHE A 269 -3.85 6.29 -5.93
N PRO A 270 -4.63 5.54 -5.10
CA PRO A 270 -6.04 5.29 -5.37
C PRO A 270 -6.91 6.54 -5.28
N GLU A 271 -6.57 7.47 -4.40
CA GLU A 271 -7.37 8.65 -4.12
C GLU A 271 -6.53 9.85 -3.65
N PRO A 272 -7.09 11.07 -3.71
CA PRO A 272 -6.44 12.26 -3.16
C PRO A 272 -6.22 12.11 -1.64
N ALA A 273 -4.97 12.09 -1.21
CA ALA A 273 -4.60 12.02 0.19
C ALA A 273 -3.11 12.36 0.36
N THR A 274 -2.70 12.60 1.59
CA THR A 274 -1.29 12.65 1.95
C THR A 274 -0.80 11.24 2.25
N TYR A 275 0.33 10.85 1.67
CA TYR A 275 0.98 9.57 1.88
C TYR A 275 2.36 9.76 2.50
N ARG A 276 2.71 8.85 3.40
CA ARG A 276 4.08 8.72 3.91
C ARG A 276 4.74 7.53 3.24
N LEU A 277 5.84 7.77 2.54
CA LEU A 277 6.61 6.76 1.83
C LEU A 277 7.87 6.45 2.61
N PHE A 278 8.24 5.17 2.64
CA PHE A 278 9.46 4.68 3.28
C PHE A 278 10.22 3.81 2.28
N LEU A 279 11.44 4.22 1.95
CA LEU A 279 12.35 3.48 1.07
C LEU A 279 13.41 2.80 1.92
N ASP A 280 13.46 1.48 1.87
CA ASP A 280 14.58 0.70 2.38
C ASP A 280 15.54 0.37 1.23
N PHE A 281 16.82 0.65 1.41
CA PHE A 281 17.90 0.30 0.47
C PHE A 281 19.12 -0.19 1.24
N GLN A 282 19.93 -1.06 0.62
CA GLN A 282 21.14 -1.58 1.24
C GLN A 282 22.38 -1.03 0.57
N HIS A 283 23.31 -0.53 1.37
CA HIS A 283 24.63 -0.10 0.94
C HIS A 283 25.65 -0.34 2.05
N ARG A 284 26.85 -0.83 1.69
CA ARG A 284 27.94 -1.16 2.63
C ARG A 284 27.51 -2.10 3.76
N GLY A 285 26.72 -3.11 3.42
CA GLY A 285 26.26 -4.14 4.36
C GLY A 285 25.20 -3.66 5.36
N GLN A 286 24.63 -2.45 5.20
CA GLN A 286 23.62 -1.89 6.08
C GLN A 286 22.36 -1.50 5.30
N VAL A 287 21.20 -1.77 5.89
CA VAL A 287 19.92 -1.29 5.38
C VAL A 287 19.64 0.09 5.95
N HIS A 288 19.29 1.01 5.09
CA HIS A 288 18.94 2.39 5.41
C HIS A 288 17.49 2.65 5.01
N THR A 289 16.78 3.47 5.78
CA THR A 289 15.39 3.85 5.49
C THR A 289 15.31 5.36 5.27
N ALA A 290 14.90 5.78 4.06
CA ALA A 290 14.55 7.16 3.75
C ALA A 290 13.03 7.34 3.80
N ALA A 291 12.55 8.50 4.26
CA ALA A 291 11.12 8.73 4.44
C ALA A 291 10.69 10.04 3.77
N PHE A 292 9.62 9.98 2.96
CA PHE A 292 9.07 11.10 2.20
C PHE A 292 7.61 11.33 2.58
N THR A 293 7.14 12.55 2.41
CA THR A 293 5.71 12.87 2.43
C THR A 293 5.32 13.35 1.06
N VAL A 294 4.24 12.81 0.49
CA VAL A 294 3.71 13.25 -0.80
C VAL A 294 2.21 13.49 -0.70
N ASP A 295 1.73 14.53 -1.37
CA ASP A 295 0.31 14.79 -1.54
C ASP A 295 -0.14 14.28 -2.92
N SER A 296 -1.07 13.32 -2.91
CA SER A 296 -1.77 12.86 -4.09
C SER A 296 -3.02 13.73 -4.29
N GLY A 297 -3.05 14.50 -5.37
CA GLY A 297 -4.15 15.40 -5.69
C GLY A 297 -3.94 16.87 -5.34
N GLY A 298 -2.76 17.25 -4.82
CA GLY A 298 -2.32 18.65 -4.88
C GLY A 298 -2.06 19.03 -6.35
N SER A 299 -2.64 20.13 -6.82
CA SER A 299 -2.18 20.72 -8.09
C SER A 299 -0.67 20.97 -7.97
N PRO A 300 0.13 20.62 -8.98
CA PRO A 300 1.52 21.07 -9.01
C PRO A 300 1.51 22.58 -8.77
N ALA A 301 2.32 23.05 -7.82
CA ALA A 301 2.47 24.47 -7.56
C ALA A 301 2.70 25.14 -8.90
N ALA A 302 1.75 25.99 -9.32
CA ALA A 302 1.90 26.77 -10.52
C ALA A 302 3.19 27.59 -10.32
N ASP A 303 4.15 27.34 -11.19
CA ASP A 303 5.34 28.15 -11.31
C ASP A 303 4.83 29.59 -11.54
N GLU A 304 4.83 30.41 -10.49
CA GLU A 304 4.54 31.84 -10.59
C GLU A 304 5.70 32.46 -11.39
N SER A 305 5.69 32.21 -12.69
CA SER A 305 6.49 32.99 -13.62
C SER A 305 5.87 34.40 -13.67
N ASP A 306 6.52 35.24 -12.90
CA ASP A 306 6.52 36.67 -12.85
C ASP A 306 6.28 37.28 -14.29
N HIS A 307 5.04 37.60 -14.60
CA HIS A 307 4.74 38.52 -15.69
C HIS A 307 4.62 39.94 -15.15
N ALA A 308 5.79 40.52 -14.88
CA ALA A 308 5.92 41.94 -14.80
C ALA A 308 5.70 42.53 -16.21
N GLU A 309 4.48 42.80 -16.60
CA GLU A 309 4.19 43.73 -17.69
C GLU A 309 4.24 45.15 -17.17
N GLY A 310 5.39 45.78 -17.41
CA GLY A 310 5.50 47.22 -17.40
C GLY A 310 4.69 47.81 -18.57
N GLY A 311 3.58 48.42 -18.28
CA GLY A 311 2.80 49.23 -19.19
C GLY A 311 2.87 50.70 -18.78
N ASP A 312 3.91 51.36 -19.26
CA ASP A 312 4.03 52.82 -19.30
C ASP A 312 3.08 53.35 -20.39
N HIS A 313 2.08 54.14 -20.05
CA HIS A 313 1.33 54.99 -20.97
C HIS A 313 1.16 56.36 -20.37
N ASP A 314 2.09 57.19 -20.78
CA ASP A 314 1.97 58.64 -20.88
C ASP A 314 0.79 59.05 -21.79
N HIS A 315 -0.16 59.85 -21.26
CA HIS A 315 -0.84 61.01 -21.92
C HIS A 315 -1.78 61.68 -20.91
#